data_21404ae0640bf59acd399302b3b1193c
#
_entry.id   21404ae0640bf59acd399302b3b1193c
#
_cell.length_a   1.000
_cell.length_b   1.000
_cell.length_c   1.000
_cell.angle_alpha   90.00
_cell.angle_beta   90.00
_cell.angle_gamma   90.00
#
_symmetry.space_group_name_H-M   'P 1'
#
loop_
_entity.id
_entity.type
_entity.pdbx_description
1 polymer ?
#
loop_
_entity_poly.entity_id
_entity_poly.type
_entity_poly.pdbx_seq_one_letter_code
_entity_poly.pdbx_strand_id
1 'polypeptide(L)'
;TIRRRPYEKIPAIDAVPHSIFINAMDTNPLAGDQALAIARQPDAFVDGITVISILTEGSVFVCRAPDASFDTGTATVETFAGKHPAGLVGTHIHHLDPVGEGKEVWHLSAQDVIAIGRLFKDGVLSTERVVSLAGPSVKQPRLVVTRVGASLEDLTAGELIDGQHRVVSGSILGGRT
;
A
#
# COMPACT_ATOMS: atom_id res chain seq x y z
N THR A 1 -1.37 4.45 -6.50
CA THR A 1 -2.40 4.80 -7.49
C THR A 1 -3.71 4.10 -7.16
N ILE A 2 -4.83 4.83 -7.14
CA ILE A 2 -6.17 4.27 -6.88
C ILE A 2 -6.52 3.23 -7.94
N ARG A 3 -7.06 2.10 -7.48
CA ARG A 3 -7.57 1.01 -8.32
C ARG A 3 -9.00 0.70 -7.93
N ARG A 4 -9.84 0.32 -8.92
CA ARG A 4 -11.22 -0.11 -8.70
C ARG A 4 -11.36 -1.62 -8.77
N ARG A 5 -12.28 -2.14 -8.01
CA ARG A 5 -12.78 -3.51 -8.11
C ARG A 5 -14.25 -3.48 -8.56
N PRO A 6 -14.64 -4.33 -9.45
CA PRO A 6 -13.87 -5.41 -10.09
C PRO A 6 -12.87 -4.91 -11.13
N TYR A 7 -12.04 -5.82 -11.66
CA TYR A 7 -11.12 -5.70 -12.82
C TYR A 7 -9.81 -4.93 -12.60
N GLU A 8 -9.48 -4.45 -11.39
CA GLU A 8 -8.19 -3.80 -11.06
C GLU A 8 -7.81 -2.63 -12.00
N LYS A 9 -8.80 -1.92 -12.50
CA LYS A 9 -8.59 -0.79 -13.42
C LYS A 9 -8.46 0.53 -12.67
N ILE A 10 -7.93 1.54 -13.33
CA ILE A 10 -8.02 2.93 -12.86
C ILE A 10 -9.48 3.36 -12.97
N PRO A 11 -10.05 3.98 -11.93
CA PRO A 11 -11.42 4.53 -12.00
C PRO A 11 -11.58 5.57 -13.10
N ALA A 12 -12.77 5.70 -13.65
CA ALA A 12 -13.12 6.83 -14.49
C ALA A 12 -13.18 8.12 -13.64
N ILE A 13 -12.99 9.28 -14.28
CA ILE A 13 -12.89 10.58 -13.57
C ILE A 13 -14.20 10.94 -12.85
N ASP A 14 -15.32 10.52 -13.40
CA ASP A 14 -16.68 10.77 -12.92
C ASP A 14 -17.25 9.60 -12.08
N ALA A 15 -16.47 8.55 -11.86
CA ALA A 15 -16.91 7.41 -11.06
C ALA A 15 -16.87 7.74 -9.56
N VAL A 16 -17.88 7.24 -8.83
CA VAL A 16 -17.98 7.36 -7.38
C VAL A 16 -18.02 5.95 -6.79
N PRO A 17 -17.08 5.57 -5.91
CA PRO A 17 -17.08 4.24 -5.32
C PRO A 17 -18.10 4.13 -4.20
N HIS A 18 -18.60 2.90 -3.97
CA HIS A 18 -19.44 2.60 -2.81
C HIS A 18 -18.65 2.69 -1.50
N SER A 19 -17.38 2.30 -1.53
CA SER A 19 -16.43 2.40 -0.41
C SER A 19 -14.99 2.46 -0.92
N ILE A 20 -14.07 2.90 -0.05
CA ILE A 20 -12.64 2.95 -0.35
C ILE A 20 -11.87 2.17 0.71
N PHE A 21 -10.92 1.34 0.26
CA PHE A 21 -10.06 0.51 1.10
C PHE A 21 -8.62 0.99 1.06
N ILE A 22 -8.08 1.36 2.21
CA ILE A 22 -6.68 1.69 2.40
C ILE A 22 -5.99 0.46 3.00
N ASN A 23 -5.12 -0.18 2.20
CA ASN A 23 -4.36 -1.32 2.69
C ASN A 23 -3.11 -0.84 3.42
N ALA A 24 -3.14 -0.95 4.75
CA ALA A 24 -2.05 -0.56 5.66
C ALA A 24 -1.37 -1.78 6.31
N MET A 25 -1.42 -2.93 5.65
CA MET A 25 -0.69 -4.15 6.01
C MET A 25 -0.27 -4.93 4.76
N ASP A 26 0.68 -5.83 4.91
CA ASP A 26 1.10 -6.73 3.84
C ASP A 26 1.55 -8.07 4.43
N THR A 27 0.93 -9.16 4.00
CA THR A 27 1.29 -10.52 4.42
C THR A 27 2.04 -11.31 3.36
N ASN A 28 2.47 -10.66 2.27
CA ASN A 28 3.36 -11.31 1.32
C ASN A 28 4.69 -11.68 2.00
N PRO A 29 5.29 -12.80 1.62
CA PRO A 29 6.60 -13.16 2.16
C PRO A 29 7.63 -12.04 1.94
N LEU A 30 8.41 -11.73 2.97
CA LEU A 30 9.44 -10.69 2.98
C LEU A 30 8.93 -9.25 2.81
N ALA A 31 7.63 -9.04 2.88
CA ALA A 31 7.07 -7.69 2.85
C ALA A 31 7.50 -6.86 4.07
N GLY A 32 7.66 -5.56 3.88
CA GLY A 32 7.94 -4.64 4.96
C GLY A 32 6.68 -4.25 5.74
N ASP A 33 6.86 -3.94 7.01
CA ASP A 33 5.78 -3.43 7.85
C ASP A 33 5.34 -2.04 7.36
N GLN A 34 4.08 -1.92 6.97
CA GLN A 34 3.50 -0.67 6.48
C GLN A 34 3.35 0.38 7.60
N ALA A 35 3.24 -0.03 8.85
CA ALA A 35 3.20 0.89 9.98
C ALA A 35 4.49 1.72 10.10
N LEU A 36 5.64 1.15 9.75
CA LEU A 36 6.92 1.87 9.72
C LEU A 36 6.96 2.94 8.61
N ALA A 37 6.35 2.67 7.46
CA ALA A 37 6.24 3.66 6.40
C ALA A 37 5.31 4.82 6.80
N ILE A 38 4.18 4.51 7.46
CA ILE A 38 3.25 5.51 8.00
C ILE A 38 3.92 6.35 9.10
N ALA A 39 4.65 5.72 10.01
CA ALA A 39 5.33 6.41 11.12
C ALA A 39 6.36 7.45 10.67
N ARG A 40 6.86 7.36 9.44
CA ARG A 40 7.75 8.37 8.85
C ARG A 40 7.03 9.65 8.45
N GLN A 41 5.76 9.57 8.09
CA GLN A 41 4.96 10.67 7.57
C GLN A 41 3.50 10.57 8.07
N PRO A 42 3.27 10.56 9.40
CA PRO A 42 1.95 10.29 9.97
C PRO A 42 0.93 11.37 9.59
N ASP A 43 1.32 12.65 9.61
CA ASP A 43 0.43 13.75 9.26
C ASP A 43 -0.01 13.67 7.79
N ALA A 44 0.92 13.37 6.89
CA ALA A 44 0.60 13.20 5.46
C ALA A 44 -0.33 12.02 5.21
N PHE A 45 -0.28 10.97 6.04
CA PHE A 45 -1.21 9.86 5.97
C PHE A 45 -2.63 10.29 6.35
N VAL A 46 -2.80 11.02 7.45
CA VAL A 46 -4.10 11.56 7.90
C VAL A 46 -4.66 12.57 6.90
N ASP A 47 -3.81 13.49 6.39
CA ASP A 47 -4.20 14.44 5.36
C ASP A 47 -4.69 13.71 4.09
N GLY A 48 -3.99 12.66 3.68
CA GLY A 48 -4.37 11.83 2.54
C GLY A 48 -5.71 11.12 2.74
N ILE A 49 -5.99 10.60 3.94
CA ILE A 49 -7.30 10.02 4.29
C ILE A 49 -8.39 11.08 4.15
N THR A 50 -8.16 12.29 4.66
CA THR A 50 -9.10 13.40 4.58
C THR A 50 -9.47 13.71 3.12
N VAL A 51 -8.47 13.78 2.24
CA VAL A 51 -8.69 14.02 0.80
C VAL A 51 -9.47 12.87 0.15
N ILE A 52 -9.09 11.62 0.46
CA ILE A 52 -9.74 10.43 -0.11
C ILE A 52 -11.19 10.32 0.34
N SER A 53 -11.50 10.72 1.57
CA SER A 53 -12.86 10.66 2.11
C SER A 53 -13.85 11.55 1.36
N ILE A 54 -13.38 12.53 0.60
CA ILE A 54 -14.23 13.38 -0.24
C ILE A 54 -14.72 12.65 -1.51
N LEU A 55 -14.06 11.56 -1.89
CA LEU A 55 -14.34 10.83 -3.13
C LEU A 55 -15.52 9.85 -3.02
N THR A 56 -16.07 9.64 -1.83
CA THR A 56 -17.19 8.73 -1.58
C THR A 56 -18.10 9.26 -0.48
N GLU A 57 -19.39 8.96 -0.58
CA GLU A 57 -20.33 9.13 0.53
C GLU A 57 -20.36 7.89 1.45
N GLY A 58 -19.70 6.82 1.03
CA GLY A 58 -19.60 5.57 1.77
C GLY A 58 -18.43 5.52 2.74
N SER A 59 -18.14 4.33 3.25
CA SER A 59 -17.07 4.14 4.22
C SER A 59 -15.68 4.16 3.60
N VAL A 60 -14.73 4.77 4.31
CA VAL A 60 -13.30 4.63 4.05
C VAL A 60 -12.72 3.72 5.13
N PHE A 61 -12.24 2.56 4.72
CA PHE A 61 -11.66 1.57 5.61
C PHE A 61 -10.13 1.64 5.60
N VAL A 62 -9.53 1.66 6.78
CA VAL A 62 -8.09 1.41 6.96
C VAL A 62 -7.91 0.00 7.52
N CYS A 63 -7.41 -0.90 6.66
CA CYS A 63 -7.19 -2.30 7.03
C CYS A 63 -5.74 -2.49 7.49
N ARG A 64 -5.55 -2.89 8.75
CA ARG A 64 -4.23 -3.01 9.39
C ARG A 64 -4.08 -4.31 10.19
N ALA A 65 -2.84 -4.64 10.57
CA ALA A 65 -2.58 -5.70 11.53
C ALA A 65 -3.06 -5.31 12.94
N PRO A 66 -3.44 -6.27 13.80
CA PRO A 66 -4.00 -5.96 15.13
C PRO A 66 -3.04 -5.21 16.06
N ASP A 67 -1.75 -5.43 15.91
CA ASP A 67 -0.65 -4.81 16.68
C ASP A 67 -0.19 -3.47 16.11
N ALA A 68 -0.61 -3.11 14.91
CA ALA A 68 -0.29 -1.81 14.32
C ALA A 68 -1.13 -0.71 14.96
N SER A 69 -0.49 0.39 15.33
CA SER A 69 -1.15 1.56 15.94
C SER A 69 -0.63 2.85 15.32
N PHE A 70 -1.53 3.59 14.68
CA PHE A 70 -1.28 4.91 14.09
C PHE A 70 -2.61 5.64 13.90
N ASP A 71 -2.54 6.97 13.79
CA ASP A 71 -3.73 7.79 13.56
C ASP A 71 -4.29 7.54 12.14
N THR A 72 -5.60 7.40 12.07
CA THR A 72 -6.36 7.13 10.84
C THR A 72 -7.39 8.22 10.54
N GLY A 73 -7.35 9.33 11.28
CA GLY A 73 -8.31 10.41 11.13
C GLY A 73 -9.75 9.92 11.27
N THR A 74 -10.57 10.19 10.26
CA THR A 74 -12.00 9.84 10.23
C THR A 74 -12.31 8.46 9.65
N ALA A 75 -11.30 7.72 9.18
CA ALA A 75 -11.52 6.43 8.55
C ALA A 75 -11.90 5.34 9.57
N THR A 76 -12.71 4.39 9.14
CA THR A 76 -13.04 3.20 9.92
C THR A 76 -11.85 2.24 9.95
N VAL A 77 -11.41 1.88 11.13
CA VAL A 77 -10.30 0.94 11.31
C VAL A 77 -10.81 -0.48 11.38
N GLU A 78 -10.25 -1.35 10.52
CA GLU A 78 -10.52 -2.77 10.53
C GLU A 78 -9.21 -3.57 10.67
N THR A 79 -9.24 -4.61 11.48
CA THR A 79 -8.06 -5.41 11.76
C THR A 79 -8.15 -6.81 11.15
N PHE A 80 -7.07 -7.19 10.49
CA PHE A 80 -6.93 -8.52 9.89
C PHE A 80 -5.70 -9.22 10.44
N ALA A 81 -5.86 -10.47 10.84
CA ALA A 81 -4.80 -11.30 11.38
C ALA A 81 -4.69 -12.61 10.64
N GLY A 82 -3.49 -13.19 10.63
CA GLY A 82 -3.25 -14.51 10.06
C GLY A 82 -2.19 -14.53 8.97
N LYS A 83 -2.03 -15.70 8.39
CA LYS A 83 -1.11 -15.91 7.29
C LYS A 83 -1.63 -15.28 6.00
N HIS A 84 -0.73 -15.11 5.02
CA HIS A 84 -1.17 -14.76 3.68
C HIS A 84 -2.32 -15.70 3.23
N PRO A 85 -3.43 -15.18 2.68
CA PRO A 85 -3.64 -13.84 2.10
C PRO A 85 -4.33 -12.80 3.01
N ALA A 86 -4.22 -12.89 4.35
CA ALA A 86 -4.91 -11.98 5.26
C ALA A 86 -4.63 -10.48 4.97
N GLY A 87 -3.44 -10.14 4.48
CA GLY A 87 -3.05 -8.78 4.13
C GLY A 87 -3.34 -8.37 2.68
N LEU A 88 -4.07 -9.17 1.93
CA LEU A 88 -4.50 -8.77 0.59
C LEU A 88 -5.78 -7.95 0.64
N VAL A 89 -5.78 -6.84 -0.09
CA VAL A 89 -6.97 -5.97 -0.19
C VAL A 89 -8.21 -6.71 -0.70
N GLY A 90 -8.05 -7.72 -1.56
CA GLY A 90 -9.15 -8.57 -2.01
C GLY A 90 -9.82 -9.34 -0.86
N THR A 91 -9.04 -9.79 0.13
CA THR A 91 -9.56 -10.42 1.35
C THR A 91 -10.35 -9.40 2.17
N HIS A 92 -9.82 -8.18 2.34
CA HIS A 92 -10.50 -7.12 3.08
C HIS A 92 -11.84 -6.75 2.45
N ILE A 93 -11.84 -6.51 1.14
CA ILE A 93 -13.06 -6.19 0.36
C ILE A 93 -14.09 -7.30 0.48
N HIS A 94 -13.65 -8.56 0.36
CA HIS A 94 -14.56 -9.71 0.44
C HIS A 94 -15.30 -9.77 1.79
N HIS A 95 -14.62 -9.46 2.88
CA HIS A 95 -15.20 -9.56 4.21
C HIS A 95 -16.01 -8.35 4.65
N LEU A 96 -15.63 -7.15 4.22
CA LEU A 96 -16.23 -5.90 4.72
C LEU A 96 -17.28 -5.33 3.77
N ASP A 97 -16.98 -5.31 2.49
CA ASP A 97 -17.87 -4.70 1.49
C ASP A 97 -17.64 -5.33 0.10
N PRO A 98 -18.11 -6.58 -0.09
CA PRO A 98 -17.86 -7.33 -1.31
C PRO A 98 -18.46 -6.66 -2.54
N VAL A 99 -17.70 -6.72 -3.64
CA VAL A 99 -18.16 -6.25 -4.95
C VAL A 99 -19.32 -7.10 -5.47
N GLY A 100 -20.19 -6.51 -6.26
CA GLY A 100 -21.33 -7.16 -6.90
C GLY A 100 -21.70 -6.47 -8.19
N GLU A 101 -22.80 -6.87 -8.80
CA GLU A 101 -23.33 -6.22 -9.99
C GLU A 101 -23.67 -4.74 -9.68
N GLY A 102 -23.14 -3.82 -10.48
CA GLY A 102 -23.36 -2.39 -10.32
C GLY A 102 -22.63 -1.76 -9.12
N LYS A 103 -21.86 -2.52 -8.34
CA LYS A 103 -21.15 -2.04 -7.17
C LYS A 103 -19.64 -2.00 -7.41
N GLU A 104 -19.08 -0.81 -7.30
CA GLU A 104 -17.66 -0.55 -7.46
C GLU A 104 -17.06 -0.10 -6.12
N VAL A 105 -15.94 -0.68 -5.73
CA VAL A 105 -15.13 -0.23 -4.59
C VAL A 105 -13.72 0.11 -5.05
N TRP A 106 -13.10 1.07 -4.39
CA TRP A 106 -11.73 1.47 -4.71
C TRP A 106 -10.76 1.03 -3.63
N HIS A 107 -9.51 0.91 -4.01
CA HIS A 107 -8.45 0.63 -3.06
C HIS A 107 -7.12 1.27 -3.45
N LEU A 108 -6.27 1.44 -2.44
CA LEU A 108 -4.91 1.96 -2.59
C LEU A 108 -4.05 1.52 -1.39
N SER A 109 -2.74 1.66 -1.53
CA SER A 109 -1.80 1.37 -0.46
C SER A 109 -1.67 2.55 0.49
N ALA A 110 -1.22 2.30 1.73
CA ALA A 110 -0.92 3.36 2.70
C ALA A 110 0.09 4.39 2.16
N GLN A 111 1.09 3.95 1.41
CA GLN A 111 2.11 4.85 0.84
C GLN A 111 1.56 5.71 -0.31
N ASP A 112 0.53 5.24 -1.02
CA ASP A 112 -0.18 6.08 -2.00
C ASP A 112 -1.05 7.14 -1.30
N VAL A 113 -1.64 6.81 -0.15
CA VAL A 113 -2.36 7.78 0.70
C VAL A 113 -1.43 8.89 1.17
N ILE A 114 -0.25 8.56 1.66
CA ILE A 114 0.78 9.52 2.06
C ILE A 114 1.14 10.45 0.88
N ALA A 115 1.34 9.88 -0.30
CA ALA A 115 1.67 10.67 -1.49
C ALA A 115 0.54 11.64 -1.89
N ILE A 116 -0.73 11.24 -1.71
CA ILE A 116 -1.91 12.10 -1.92
C ILE A 116 -1.93 13.22 -0.89
N GLY A 117 -1.73 12.91 0.39
CA GLY A 117 -1.67 13.92 1.45
C GLY A 117 -0.61 14.98 1.19
N ARG A 118 0.61 14.56 0.84
CA ARG A 118 1.70 15.46 0.43
C ARG A 118 1.33 16.35 -0.76
N LEU A 119 0.67 15.75 -1.77
CA LEU A 119 0.28 16.50 -2.95
C LEU A 119 -0.71 17.63 -2.61
N PHE A 120 -1.72 17.34 -1.80
CA PHE A 120 -2.77 18.32 -1.50
C PHE A 120 -2.37 19.33 -0.42
N LYS A 121 -1.51 18.95 0.52
CA LYS A 121 -1.04 19.84 1.59
C LYS A 121 0.14 20.71 1.15
N ASP A 122 1.15 20.08 0.55
CA ASP A 122 2.44 20.71 0.25
C ASP A 122 2.56 21.15 -1.23
N GLY A 123 1.64 20.71 -2.11
CA GLY A 123 1.75 20.89 -3.56
C GLY A 123 2.88 20.06 -4.18
N VAL A 124 3.40 19.04 -3.48
CA VAL A 124 4.55 18.23 -3.90
C VAL A 124 4.11 16.83 -4.29
N LEU A 125 4.42 16.44 -5.53
CA LEU A 125 4.28 15.04 -5.97
C LEU A 125 5.35 14.17 -5.30
N SER A 126 4.98 13.51 -4.21
CA SER A 126 5.89 12.62 -3.49
C SER A 126 6.09 11.31 -4.26
N THR A 127 7.32 11.05 -4.64
CA THR A 127 7.75 9.78 -5.27
C THR A 127 8.41 8.83 -4.28
N GLU A 128 8.60 9.24 -3.03
CA GLU A 128 9.23 8.42 -1.99
C GLU A 128 8.48 7.10 -1.77
N ARG A 129 9.24 6.03 -1.59
CA ARG A 129 8.74 4.70 -1.23
C ARG A 129 9.67 4.05 -0.21
N VAL A 130 9.06 3.42 0.77
CA VAL A 130 9.72 2.49 1.69
C VAL A 130 9.52 1.08 1.13
N VAL A 131 10.60 0.40 0.85
CA VAL A 131 10.58 -0.96 0.29
C VAL A 131 11.42 -1.91 1.15
N SER A 132 11.06 -3.19 1.15
CA SER A 132 11.84 -4.24 1.80
C SER A 132 12.91 -4.72 0.83
N LEU A 133 14.18 -4.48 1.15
CA LEU A 133 15.31 -5.10 0.50
C LEU A 133 15.60 -6.40 1.25
N ALA A 134 15.10 -7.52 0.74
CA ALA A 134 15.13 -8.80 1.43
C ALA A 134 15.25 -9.97 0.45
N GLY A 135 15.65 -11.09 0.97
CA GLY A 135 15.84 -12.34 0.23
C GLY A 135 17.09 -13.08 0.68
N PRO A 136 17.23 -14.35 0.30
CA PRO A 136 18.35 -15.20 0.76
C PRO A 136 19.72 -14.70 0.27
N SER A 137 19.75 -13.91 -0.81
CA SER A 137 20.98 -13.38 -1.37
C SER A 137 21.31 -11.96 -0.88
N VAL A 138 20.47 -11.35 -0.08
CA VAL A 138 20.71 -9.99 0.46
C VAL A 138 21.64 -10.10 1.68
N LYS A 139 22.76 -9.36 1.67
CA LYS A 139 23.75 -9.37 2.78
C LYS A 139 23.17 -8.85 4.09
N GLN A 140 22.35 -7.80 4.00
CA GLN A 140 21.74 -7.13 5.16
C GLN A 140 20.28 -6.80 4.87
N PRO A 141 19.34 -7.74 5.09
CA PRO A 141 17.92 -7.48 4.90
C PRO A 141 17.41 -6.33 5.75
N ARG A 142 16.75 -5.35 5.14
CA ARG A 142 16.23 -4.16 5.82
C ARG A 142 15.21 -3.41 4.99
N LEU A 143 14.51 -2.50 5.62
CA LEU A 143 13.72 -1.50 4.90
C LEU A 143 14.64 -0.38 4.40
N VAL A 144 14.43 0.04 3.17
CA VAL A 144 15.14 1.13 2.53
C VAL A 144 14.18 2.17 1.99
N VAL A 145 14.59 3.43 2.04
CA VAL A 145 13.86 4.52 1.40
C VAL A 145 14.40 4.71 0.00
N THR A 146 13.51 4.70 -0.96
CA THR A 146 13.82 4.91 -2.37
C THR A 146 12.73 5.73 -3.05
N ARG A 147 12.63 5.70 -4.36
CA ARG A 147 11.59 6.41 -5.12
C ARG A 147 10.95 5.52 -6.17
N VAL A 148 9.76 5.86 -6.58
CA VAL A 148 9.12 5.25 -7.76
C VAL A 148 10.02 5.42 -8.98
N GLY A 149 10.27 4.34 -9.72
CA GLY A 149 11.10 4.34 -10.90
C GLY A 149 12.63 4.28 -10.62
N ALA A 150 13.03 4.04 -9.37
CA ALA A 150 14.45 3.77 -9.08
C ALA A 150 14.92 2.48 -9.77
N SER A 151 16.16 2.49 -10.23
CA SER A 151 16.81 1.31 -10.81
C SER A 151 16.99 0.23 -9.74
N LEU A 152 16.59 -1.00 -10.05
CA LEU A 152 16.85 -2.13 -9.16
C LEU A 152 18.33 -2.48 -9.11
N GLU A 153 19.06 -2.27 -10.19
CA GLU A 153 20.51 -2.46 -10.25
C GLU A 153 21.20 -1.53 -9.26
N ASP A 154 20.87 -0.23 -9.28
CA ASP A 154 21.43 0.75 -8.34
C ASP A 154 21.05 0.42 -6.89
N LEU A 155 19.80 0.02 -6.67
CA LEU A 155 19.28 -0.30 -5.34
C LEU A 155 19.96 -1.53 -4.73
N THR A 156 20.38 -2.48 -5.56
CA THR A 156 21.01 -3.75 -5.13
C THR A 156 22.52 -3.76 -5.26
N ALA A 157 23.12 -2.69 -5.76
CA ALA A 157 24.57 -2.57 -5.95
C ALA A 157 25.33 -2.78 -4.63
N GLY A 158 26.18 -3.80 -4.59
CA GLY A 158 26.94 -4.15 -3.38
C GLY A 158 26.16 -4.84 -2.27
N GLU A 159 24.85 -4.97 -2.39
CA GLU A 159 23.94 -5.53 -1.39
C GLU A 159 23.80 -7.05 -1.45
N LEU A 160 24.19 -7.66 -2.58
CA LEU A 160 24.03 -9.11 -2.79
C LEU A 160 25.32 -9.87 -2.50
N ILE A 161 25.20 -11.11 -2.04
CA ILE A 161 26.32 -12.05 -1.98
C ILE A 161 26.78 -12.41 -3.39
N ASP A 162 27.96 -13.00 -3.53
CA ASP A 162 28.46 -13.42 -4.85
C ASP A 162 27.61 -14.56 -5.45
N GLY A 163 27.48 -14.56 -6.78
CA GLY A 163 26.74 -15.58 -7.52
C GLY A 163 25.72 -15.02 -8.51
N GLN A 164 24.96 -15.92 -9.11
CA GLN A 164 23.86 -15.54 -9.99
C GLN A 164 22.59 -15.30 -9.17
N HIS A 165 21.96 -14.15 -9.36
CA HIS A 165 20.75 -13.76 -8.66
C HIS A 165 19.69 -13.29 -9.63
N ARG A 166 18.42 -13.48 -9.22
CA ARG A 166 17.28 -12.88 -9.88
C ARG A 166 16.67 -11.87 -8.92
N VAL A 167 16.73 -10.60 -9.30
CA VAL A 167 16.10 -9.51 -8.54
C VAL A 167 14.65 -9.40 -8.96
N VAL A 168 13.74 -9.39 -7.97
CA VAL A 168 12.29 -9.32 -8.19
C VAL A 168 11.78 -8.00 -7.62
N SER A 169 11.13 -7.20 -8.46
CA SER A 169 10.39 -6.03 -8.02
C SER A 169 8.98 -6.42 -7.61
N GLY A 170 8.64 -6.23 -6.34
CA GLY A 170 7.38 -6.63 -5.75
C GLY A 170 7.47 -7.94 -4.97
N SER A 171 6.32 -8.55 -4.71
CA SER A 171 6.25 -9.82 -3.96
C SER A 171 6.92 -10.97 -4.72
N ILE A 172 7.52 -11.90 -4.02
CA ILE A 172 8.04 -13.15 -4.61
C ILE A 172 6.94 -14.01 -5.24
N LEU A 173 5.68 -13.78 -4.89
CA LEU A 173 4.52 -14.51 -5.42
C LEU A 173 3.99 -13.93 -6.73
N GLY A 174 4.19 -12.66 -7.00
CA GLY A 174 3.60 -11.99 -8.17
C GLY A 174 4.40 -10.80 -8.69
N GLY A 175 5.63 -10.63 -8.22
CA GLY A 175 6.51 -9.57 -8.68
C GLY A 175 7.08 -9.82 -10.08
N ARG A 176 7.81 -8.84 -10.61
CA ARG A 176 8.42 -8.85 -11.94
C ARG A 176 9.94 -8.86 -11.83
N THR A 177 10.62 -9.51 -12.77
CA THR A 177 12.08 -9.52 -12.94
C THR A 177 12.47 -8.69 -14.14
#